data_8275720c5f3a5a41eca5eaa233a81d0b
#
_entry.id   8275720c5f3a5a41eca5eaa233a81d0b
#
_cell.length_a   1.000
_cell.length_b   1.000
_cell.length_c   1.000
_cell.angle_alpha   90.00
_cell.angle_beta   90.00
_cell.angle_gamma   90.00
#
_symmetry.space_group_name_H-M   'P 1'
#
loop_
_entity.id
_entity.type
_entity.pdbx_description
1 polymer ?
#
loop_
_entity_poly.entity_id
_entity_poly.type
_entity_poly.pdbx_seq_one_letter_code
_entity_poly.pdbx_strand_id
1 'polypeptide(L)'
;MDTLGWSCKGKQMKLLSTLCLFLILMVEEVSCSMRLHKLSEFHAKLQQRVAYSPKEDLAMPGPNGAKKGGRVFYPVGYGGDPAGTRESSEAILSALSDAFQVQSKQQMLPGVSDLGGVVIDLQGGTYLVSKPIRLPASGGGNVVIEGGTLLASETFPSDRHLVELWSPNSPGANDQSTSYPKMVENVGIYYEDITFRDILLDSSFRGGGIYVVDSARIRITDCFFLHFTTEGILVKRGHETLISGCFLGQHSTVGGDPGERNFTGTAIDLQSNDNAITDVVIFSAAVGIVLRGQANMVTGVHCYNKATFFGGIGILVKLAGLSQTRLDNCYMDYTGIIMEDPVQVHVTNGFFLGDASIVLKSINGQVSGLNVVNNMFAGDPQHMNPIVALDGQFPNVNQVVVDSNNANGMSLRSTVGKLTVKGNGTKWVADFSSILLFPNQINHFQYSFYSQGETEFLKHAVTNVSNNVVVVESETAVNAIVSVVVDQYSTPGEVI
;
A
#
# COMPACT_ATOMS: atom_id res chain seq x y z
N MET A 1 -53.33 23.47 -18.23
CA MET A 1 -52.09 23.19 -19.04
C MET A 1 -50.93 23.40 -18.12
N ASP A 2 -50.50 22.37 -17.36
CA ASP A 2 -49.21 22.38 -16.56
C ASP A 2 -49.07 21.12 -15.73
N THR A 3 -49.09 19.96 -16.40
CA THR A 3 -48.76 18.67 -15.70
C THR A 3 -47.77 17.80 -16.48
N LEU A 4 -47.16 18.30 -17.54
CA LEU A 4 -46.27 17.53 -18.42
C LEU A 4 -44.76 17.82 -18.20
N GLY A 5 -44.40 18.82 -17.36
CA GLY A 5 -43.00 19.24 -17.17
C GLY A 5 -42.18 18.43 -16.19
N TRP A 6 -42.81 17.74 -15.23
CA TRP A 6 -42.10 17.05 -14.13
C TRP A 6 -41.71 15.59 -14.42
N SER A 7 -42.41 14.96 -15.35
CA SER A 7 -42.13 13.56 -15.73
C SER A 7 -40.87 13.40 -16.59
N CYS A 8 -40.45 14.44 -17.32
CA CYS A 8 -39.32 14.38 -18.23
C CYS A 8 -37.97 14.53 -17.48
N LYS A 9 -37.89 15.36 -16.43
CA LYS A 9 -36.68 15.52 -15.62
C LYS A 9 -36.31 14.29 -14.78
N GLY A 10 -37.31 13.58 -14.24
CA GLY A 10 -37.09 12.35 -13.49
C GLY A 10 -36.62 11.18 -14.36
N LYS A 11 -37.06 11.12 -15.62
CA LYS A 11 -36.57 10.11 -16.59
C LYS A 11 -35.17 10.41 -17.08
N GLN A 12 -34.82 11.68 -17.29
CA GLN A 12 -33.46 12.08 -17.67
C GLN A 12 -32.45 11.84 -16.55
N MET A 13 -32.80 12.14 -15.29
CA MET A 13 -31.92 11.84 -14.15
C MET A 13 -31.71 10.35 -13.95
N LYS A 14 -32.75 9.52 -14.10
CA LYS A 14 -32.59 8.04 -14.05
C LYS A 14 -31.76 7.51 -15.21
N LEU A 15 -31.90 8.07 -16.40
CA LEU A 15 -31.11 7.68 -17.57
C LEU A 15 -29.63 8.09 -17.39
N LEU A 16 -29.35 9.26 -16.83
CA LEU A 16 -27.99 9.72 -16.52
C LEU A 16 -27.32 8.86 -15.44
N SER A 17 -28.06 8.52 -14.37
CA SER A 17 -27.53 7.65 -13.30
C SER A 17 -27.25 6.24 -13.80
N THR A 18 -28.13 5.70 -14.66
CA THR A 18 -27.91 4.38 -15.27
C THR A 18 -26.74 4.39 -16.26
N LEU A 19 -26.57 5.48 -17.01
CA LEU A 19 -25.43 5.65 -17.93
C LEU A 19 -24.09 5.82 -17.16
N CYS A 20 -24.10 6.55 -16.06
CA CYS A 20 -22.92 6.65 -15.17
C CYS A 20 -22.58 5.30 -14.53
N LEU A 21 -23.59 4.54 -14.07
CA LEU A 21 -23.36 3.20 -13.52
C LEU A 21 -22.80 2.25 -14.60
N PHE A 22 -23.34 2.33 -15.82
CA PHE A 22 -22.84 1.54 -16.96
C PHE A 22 -21.42 1.92 -17.36
N LEU A 23 -21.08 3.23 -17.34
CA LEU A 23 -19.72 3.70 -17.58
C LEU A 23 -18.75 3.27 -16.47
N ILE A 24 -19.18 3.27 -15.21
CA ILE A 24 -18.36 2.79 -14.08
C ILE A 24 -18.13 1.29 -14.24
N LEU A 25 -19.15 0.50 -14.53
CA LEU A 25 -19.02 -0.95 -14.75
C LEU A 25 -18.13 -1.26 -15.98
N MET A 26 -18.23 -0.48 -17.05
CA MET A 26 -17.37 -0.64 -18.24
C MET A 26 -15.92 -0.25 -17.95
N VAL A 27 -15.69 0.76 -17.10
CA VAL A 27 -14.32 1.16 -16.65
C VAL A 27 -13.75 0.08 -15.73
N GLU A 28 -14.57 -0.55 -14.88
CA GLU A 28 -14.17 -1.70 -14.05
C GLU A 28 -13.82 -2.93 -14.91
N GLU A 29 -14.65 -3.29 -15.89
CA GLU A 29 -14.34 -4.38 -16.83
C GLU A 29 -13.07 -4.12 -17.65
N VAL A 30 -12.90 -2.90 -18.16
CA VAL A 30 -11.71 -2.51 -18.94
C VAL A 30 -10.47 -2.45 -18.05
N SER A 31 -10.57 -1.94 -16.83
CA SER A 31 -9.45 -1.92 -15.88
C SER A 31 -9.08 -3.33 -15.41
N CYS A 32 -10.05 -4.17 -15.09
CA CYS A 32 -9.84 -5.58 -14.75
C CYS A 32 -9.30 -6.36 -15.96
N SER A 33 -9.84 -6.13 -17.14
CA SER A 33 -9.39 -6.74 -18.39
C SER A 33 -7.96 -6.35 -18.77
N MET A 34 -7.57 -5.07 -18.63
CA MET A 34 -6.18 -4.64 -18.87
C MET A 34 -5.19 -5.23 -17.87
N ARG A 35 -5.61 -5.44 -16.62
CA ARG A 35 -4.75 -6.03 -15.57
C ARG A 35 -4.65 -7.54 -15.69
N LEU A 36 -5.76 -8.22 -16.00
CA LEU A 36 -5.76 -9.62 -16.41
C LEU A 36 -4.94 -9.83 -17.68
N HIS A 37 -4.95 -8.85 -18.59
CA HIS A 37 -4.11 -8.89 -19.79
C HIS A 37 -2.62 -8.76 -19.44
N LYS A 38 -2.23 -7.85 -18.55
CA LYS A 38 -0.84 -7.73 -18.06
C LYS A 38 -0.40 -9.01 -17.32
N LEU A 39 -1.27 -9.59 -16.50
CA LEU A 39 -1.02 -10.87 -15.83
C LEU A 39 -0.90 -12.02 -16.85
N SER A 40 -1.78 -12.05 -17.84
CA SER A 40 -1.76 -13.01 -18.93
C SER A 40 -0.55 -12.81 -19.85
N GLU A 41 -0.15 -11.58 -20.14
CA GLU A 41 1.08 -11.26 -20.87
C GLU A 41 2.33 -11.66 -20.10
N PHE A 42 2.34 -11.47 -18.79
CA PHE A 42 3.45 -11.92 -17.95
C PHE A 42 3.50 -13.44 -17.89
N HIS A 43 2.37 -14.12 -17.65
CA HIS A 43 2.29 -15.58 -17.75
C HIS A 43 2.67 -16.08 -19.14
N ALA A 44 2.24 -15.39 -20.19
CA ALA A 44 2.61 -15.74 -21.56
C ALA A 44 4.12 -15.50 -21.81
N LYS A 45 4.70 -14.41 -21.29
CA LYS A 45 6.15 -14.17 -21.33
C LYS A 45 6.92 -15.20 -20.52
N LEU A 46 6.43 -15.58 -19.34
CA LEU A 46 7.00 -16.66 -18.54
C LEU A 46 6.87 -18.00 -19.28
N GLN A 47 5.69 -18.32 -19.80
CA GLN A 47 5.47 -19.53 -20.60
C GLN A 47 6.24 -19.52 -21.92
N GLN A 48 6.38 -18.37 -22.58
CA GLN A 48 7.26 -18.24 -23.74
C GLN A 48 8.72 -18.45 -23.36
N ARG A 49 9.20 -17.91 -22.24
CA ARG A 49 10.57 -18.18 -21.76
C ARG A 49 10.75 -19.65 -21.38
N VAL A 50 9.75 -20.28 -20.77
CA VAL A 50 9.72 -21.71 -20.44
C VAL A 50 9.52 -22.60 -21.70
N ALA A 51 8.71 -22.14 -22.67
CA ALA A 51 8.47 -22.87 -23.93
C ALA A 51 9.56 -22.63 -24.98
N TYR A 52 10.29 -21.50 -24.88
CA TYR A 52 11.51 -21.27 -25.68
C TYR A 52 12.75 -21.95 -25.09
N SER A 53 12.60 -22.66 -23.98
CA SER A 53 13.51 -23.74 -23.63
C SER A 53 13.08 -24.95 -24.46
N PRO A 54 13.68 -25.21 -25.62
CA PRO A 54 13.33 -26.39 -26.41
C PRO A 54 13.58 -27.59 -25.50
N LYS A 55 12.57 -28.42 -25.31
CA LYS A 55 12.76 -29.72 -24.64
C LYS A 55 13.81 -30.63 -25.33
N GLU A 56 14.32 -30.18 -26.48
CA GLU A 56 15.33 -30.93 -27.28
C GLU A 56 16.63 -30.15 -27.51
N ASP A 57 16.67 -28.80 -27.19
CA ASP A 57 17.86 -27.96 -27.28
C ASP A 57 18.10 -27.13 -26.03
N LEU A 58 17.72 -27.59 -24.83
CA LEU A 58 18.66 -27.50 -23.73
C LEU A 58 19.85 -28.34 -24.17
N ALA A 59 20.53 -27.86 -25.24
CA ALA A 59 21.86 -28.26 -25.53
C ALA A 59 22.54 -28.20 -24.19
N MET A 60 22.75 -29.35 -23.62
CA MET A 60 23.68 -29.52 -22.52
C MET A 60 24.79 -28.54 -22.85
N PRO A 61 25.09 -27.54 -22.03
CA PRO A 61 26.21 -26.67 -22.27
C PRO A 61 27.27 -27.59 -22.81
N GLY A 62 27.86 -27.28 -23.95
CA GLY A 62 28.77 -28.20 -24.65
C GLY A 62 29.70 -28.91 -23.67
N PRO A 63 30.37 -30.01 -23.96
CA PRO A 63 30.91 -31.03 -23.03
C PRO A 63 31.60 -30.54 -21.76
N ASN A 64 31.77 -29.24 -21.59
CA ASN A 64 32.09 -28.52 -20.35
C ASN A 64 30.96 -27.52 -20.09
N GLY A 65 29.86 -27.92 -19.44
CA GLY A 65 28.75 -27.06 -19.10
C GLY A 65 29.24 -25.70 -18.61
N ALA A 66 28.98 -24.65 -19.41
CA ALA A 66 29.52 -23.33 -19.10
C ALA A 66 28.92 -22.84 -17.80
N LYS A 67 29.72 -22.73 -16.75
CA LYS A 67 29.30 -22.13 -15.45
C LYS A 67 29.02 -20.65 -15.60
N LYS A 68 29.70 -19.99 -16.53
CA LYS A 68 29.57 -18.56 -16.76
C LYS A 68 29.87 -18.15 -18.21
N GLY A 69 29.26 -17.05 -18.61
CA GLY A 69 29.59 -16.31 -19.83
C GLY A 69 29.95 -14.86 -19.45
N GLY A 70 31.24 -14.53 -19.41
CA GLY A 70 31.70 -13.24 -18.93
C GLY A 70 31.38 -13.01 -17.46
N ARG A 71 30.44 -12.09 -17.17
CA ARG A 71 29.95 -11.77 -15.80
C ARG A 71 28.59 -12.42 -15.49
N VAL A 72 28.05 -13.24 -16.35
CA VAL A 72 26.78 -13.95 -16.17
C VAL A 72 27.06 -15.37 -15.68
N PHE A 73 26.40 -15.77 -14.62
CA PHE A 73 26.52 -17.07 -13.96
C PHE A 73 25.21 -17.83 -14.11
N TYR A 74 25.27 -19.09 -14.49
CA TYR A 74 24.12 -19.93 -14.79
C TYR A 74 24.00 -21.08 -13.80
N PRO A 75 22.95 -21.15 -12.95
CA PRO A 75 22.79 -22.27 -12.00
C PRO A 75 22.81 -23.65 -12.63
N VAL A 76 22.36 -23.77 -13.88
CA VAL A 76 22.46 -25.06 -14.68
C VAL A 76 23.89 -25.53 -14.76
N GLY A 77 24.86 -24.65 -14.97
CA GLY A 77 26.28 -24.99 -15.04
C GLY A 77 26.89 -25.53 -13.73
N TYR A 78 26.17 -25.33 -12.62
CA TYR A 78 26.50 -25.84 -11.28
C TYR A 78 25.68 -27.07 -10.89
N GLY A 79 24.94 -27.65 -11.85
CA GLY A 79 24.11 -28.83 -11.63
C GLY A 79 22.65 -28.54 -11.22
N GLY A 80 22.22 -27.30 -11.33
CA GLY A 80 20.81 -26.90 -11.11
C GLY A 80 19.91 -27.57 -12.15
N ASP A 81 18.72 -27.99 -11.74
CA ASP A 81 17.69 -28.56 -12.57
C ASP A 81 16.62 -27.55 -12.93
N PRO A 82 16.63 -26.99 -14.15
CA PRO A 82 15.68 -25.97 -14.58
C PRO A 82 14.28 -26.52 -14.83
N ALA A 83 14.07 -27.84 -14.74
CA ALA A 83 12.75 -28.45 -14.84
C ALA A 83 12.00 -28.48 -13.49
N GLY A 84 12.67 -28.13 -12.38
CA GLY A 84 12.08 -28.13 -11.03
C GLY A 84 11.76 -29.51 -10.47
N THR A 85 12.39 -30.57 -11.01
CA THR A 85 12.15 -31.95 -10.58
C THR A 85 13.13 -32.40 -9.50
N ARG A 86 14.28 -31.74 -9.41
CA ARG A 86 15.33 -32.04 -8.44
C ARG A 86 15.73 -30.80 -7.67
N GLU A 87 16.16 -31.01 -6.45
CA GLU A 87 16.64 -29.96 -5.54
C GLU A 87 17.82 -29.20 -6.17
N SER A 88 17.81 -27.88 -6.12
CA SER A 88 18.76 -27.03 -6.84
C SER A 88 19.34 -25.90 -5.96
N SER A 89 19.08 -25.88 -4.65
CA SER A 89 19.59 -24.83 -3.76
C SER A 89 21.12 -24.72 -3.81
N GLU A 90 21.85 -25.86 -3.77
CA GLU A 90 23.30 -25.84 -3.79
C GLU A 90 23.89 -25.32 -5.11
N ALA A 91 23.23 -25.59 -6.23
CA ALA A 91 23.66 -25.09 -7.53
C ALA A 91 23.54 -23.55 -7.59
N ILE A 92 22.44 -23.00 -7.11
CA ILE A 92 22.22 -21.53 -7.04
C ILE A 92 23.21 -20.90 -6.06
N LEU A 93 23.40 -21.48 -4.88
CA LEU A 93 24.35 -20.98 -3.87
C LEU A 93 25.80 -21.01 -4.38
N SER A 94 26.17 -22.05 -5.14
CA SER A 94 27.49 -22.15 -5.77
C SER A 94 27.70 -21.10 -6.85
N ALA A 95 26.69 -20.85 -7.68
CA ALA A 95 26.71 -19.77 -8.66
C ALA A 95 26.88 -18.38 -8.01
N LEU A 96 26.13 -18.12 -6.92
CA LEU A 96 26.27 -16.90 -6.12
C LEU A 96 27.65 -16.80 -5.47
N SER A 97 28.17 -17.89 -4.90
CA SER A 97 29.50 -17.91 -4.31
C SER A 97 30.57 -17.50 -5.31
N ASP A 98 30.58 -18.09 -6.53
CA ASP A 98 31.52 -17.74 -7.56
C ASP A 98 31.34 -16.32 -8.09
N ALA A 99 30.09 -15.84 -8.20
CA ALA A 99 29.80 -14.47 -8.61
C ALA A 99 30.37 -13.45 -7.61
N PHE A 100 30.26 -13.72 -6.32
CA PHE A 100 30.80 -12.86 -5.27
C PHE A 100 32.32 -12.93 -5.11
N GLN A 101 33.01 -13.86 -5.78
CA GLN A 101 34.47 -13.90 -5.89
C GLN A 101 35.01 -12.99 -7.01
N VAL A 102 34.14 -12.42 -7.84
CA VAL A 102 34.57 -11.47 -8.88
C VAL A 102 35.10 -10.21 -8.19
N GLN A 103 36.41 -10.02 -8.32
CA GLN A 103 37.06 -8.87 -7.71
C GLN A 103 36.88 -7.61 -8.58
N SER A 104 36.45 -6.54 -7.94
CA SER A 104 36.58 -5.17 -8.44
C SER A 104 37.48 -4.38 -7.48
N LYS A 105 38.20 -3.40 -8.01
CA LYS A 105 39.01 -2.49 -7.19
C LYS A 105 38.17 -1.36 -6.60
N GLN A 106 36.90 -1.29 -6.96
CA GLN A 106 35.98 -0.22 -6.55
C GLN A 106 35.15 -0.65 -5.34
N GLN A 107 34.85 0.31 -4.50
CA GLN A 107 33.86 0.18 -3.43
C GLN A 107 32.67 1.07 -3.74
N MET A 108 31.51 0.66 -3.29
CA MET A 108 30.28 1.42 -3.30
C MET A 108 30.15 2.21 -1.98
N LEU A 109 29.23 1.85 -1.11
CA LEU A 109 29.28 2.39 0.26
C LEU A 109 30.51 1.86 1.01
N PRO A 110 30.99 2.57 2.05
CA PRO A 110 32.15 2.11 2.81
C PRO A 110 31.97 0.66 3.31
N GLY A 111 32.89 -0.21 2.90
CA GLY A 111 32.88 -1.64 3.25
C GLY A 111 32.11 -2.55 2.29
N VAL A 112 31.40 -2.01 1.30
CA VAL A 112 30.69 -2.80 0.29
C VAL A 112 31.48 -2.85 -1.00
N SER A 113 31.90 -4.06 -1.41
CA SER A 113 32.66 -4.27 -2.65
C SER A 113 31.72 -4.19 -3.87
N ASP A 114 32.11 -3.39 -4.87
CA ASP A 114 31.45 -3.39 -6.17
C ASP A 114 31.85 -4.66 -6.95
N LEU A 115 30.92 -5.53 -7.27
CA LEU A 115 31.14 -6.76 -8.03
C LEU A 115 31.12 -6.54 -9.56
N GLY A 116 30.91 -5.29 -9.99
CA GLY A 116 31.01 -4.85 -11.37
C GLY A 116 29.90 -5.36 -12.29
N GLY A 117 28.69 -5.47 -11.79
CA GLY A 117 27.52 -5.87 -12.59
C GLY A 117 27.49 -7.37 -12.90
N VAL A 118 27.69 -8.22 -11.91
CA VAL A 118 27.49 -9.67 -12.08
C VAL A 118 26.01 -10.00 -12.16
N VAL A 119 25.69 -11.01 -12.95
CA VAL A 119 24.32 -11.49 -13.17
C VAL A 119 24.20 -12.96 -12.82
N ILE A 120 23.21 -13.32 -12.04
CA ILE A 120 22.73 -14.71 -11.89
C ILE A 120 21.50 -14.85 -12.77
N ASP A 121 21.64 -15.53 -13.88
CA ASP A 121 20.55 -15.74 -14.84
C ASP A 121 19.96 -17.15 -14.67
N LEU A 122 18.70 -17.21 -14.27
CA LEU A 122 17.94 -18.45 -14.09
C LEU A 122 17.46 -19.04 -15.43
N GLN A 123 17.70 -18.38 -16.55
CA GLN A 123 17.44 -18.84 -17.92
C GLN A 123 16.00 -19.33 -18.16
N GLY A 124 15.00 -18.74 -17.48
CA GLY A 124 13.59 -19.14 -17.56
C GLY A 124 13.26 -20.47 -16.85
N GLY A 125 14.24 -21.08 -16.18
CA GLY A 125 14.04 -22.35 -15.49
C GLY A 125 13.22 -22.23 -14.21
N THR A 126 12.62 -23.35 -13.80
CA THR A 126 12.01 -23.53 -12.48
C THR A 126 12.97 -24.32 -11.60
N TYR A 127 13.36 -23.75 -10.46
CA TYR A 127 14.32 -24.39 -9.57
C TYR A 127 13.64 -24.72 -8.24
N LEU A 128 13.59 -26.03 -7.91
CA LEU A 128 13.10 -26.50 -6.62
C LEU A 128 14.14 -26.21 -5.55
N VAL A 129 13.75 -25.50 -4.47
CA VAL A 129 14.65 -25.14 -3.37
C VAL A 129 14.14 -25.67 -2.04
N SER A 130 15.02 -26.30 -1.26
CA SER A 130 14.71 -26.90 0.04
C SER A 130 15.22 -26.09 1.22
N LYS A 131 16.00 -25.06 0.96
CA LYS A 131 16.57 -24.13 1.95
C LYS A 131 16.71 -22.72 1.37
N PRO A 132 16.83 -21.69 2.22
CA PRO A 132 17.02 -20.32 1.79
C PRO A 132 18.22 -20.12 0.87
N ILE A 133 18.02 -19.42 -0.22
CA ILE A 133 19.09 -18.92 -1.08
C ILE A 133 19.67 -17.66 -0.42
N ARG A 134 20.73 -17.83 0.35
CA ARG A 134 21.42 -16.74 1.04
C ARG A 134 22.53 -16.16 0.18
N LEU A 135 22.54 -14.83 0.10
CA LEU A 135 23.68 -14.15 -0.49
C LEU A 135 24.91 -14.32 0.42
N PRO A 136 26.15 -14.37 -0.17
CA PRO A 136 27.38 -14.57 0.58
C PRO A 136 27.55 -13.54 1.71
N ALA A 137 27.91 -14.01 2.89
CA ALA A 137 28.01 -13.21 4.12
C ALA A 137 29.09 -12.10 4.08
N SER A 138 29.99 -12.17 3.11
CA SER A 138 30.98 -11.09 2.85
C SER A 138 30.33 -9.77 2.44
N GLY A 139 29.07 -9.81 2.01
CA GLY A 139 28.41 -8.66 1.41
C GLY A 139 28.99 -8.35 0.02
N GLY A 140 28.47 -7.29 -0.57
CA GLY A 140 28.84 -6.80 -1.90
C GLY A 140 27.65 -6.16 -2.60
N GLY A 141 27.90 -5.61 -3.78
CA GLY A 141 26.86 -4.90 -4.52
C GLY A 141 27.04 -4.93 -6.04
N ASN A 142 26.12 -4.26 -6.74
CA ASN A 142 26.05 -4.23 -8.18
C ASN A 142 25.86 -5.65 -8.75
N VAL A 143 24.76 -6.30 -8.31
CA VAL A 143 24.41 -7.68 -8.67
C VAL A 143 22.96 -7.72 -9.16
N VAL A 144 22.72 -8.50 -10.19
CA VAL A 144 21.37 -8.79 -10.72
C VAL A 144 21.08 -10.28 -10.58
N ILE A 145 19.91 -10.63 -10.10
CA ILE A 145 19.37 -12.00 -10.10
C ILE A 145 18.07 -11.96 -10.89
N GLU A 146 17.96 -12.77 -11.93
CA GLU A 146 16.85 -12.59 -12.88
C GLU A 146 16.38 -13.86 -13.59
N GLY A 147 15.16 -13.75 -14.11
CA GLY A 147 14.69 -14.57 -15.24
C GLY A 147 14.36 -16.02 -14.93
N GLY A 148 13.51 -16.33 -13.98
CA GLY A 148 13.07 -17.72 -13.73
C GLY A 148 12.14 -17.87 -12.54
N THR A 149 12.04 -19.09 -12.03
CA THR A 149 11.17 -19.44 -10.89
C THR A 149 11.96 -20.10 -9.77
N LEU A 150 11.78 -19.62 -8.55
CA LEU A 150 12.19 -20.31 -7.34
C LEU A 150 10.94 -20.91 -6.68
N LEU A 151 10.92 -22.24 -6.55
CA LEU A 151 9.80 -23.01 -6.01
C LEU A 151 10.21 -23.68 -4.70
N ALA A 152 9.51 -23.37 -3.60
CA ALA A 152 9.73 -24.04 -2.33
C ALA A 152 9.37 -25.53 -2.42
N SER A 153 10.28 -26.40 -1.97
CA SER A 153 9.99 -27.82 -1.83
C SER A 153 9.10 -28.11 -0.62
N GLU A 154 8.55 -29.30 -0.53
CA GLU A 154 7.77 -29.73 0.64
C GLU A 154 8.55 -29.71 1.95
N THR A 155 9.88 -29.72 1.90
CA THR A 155 10.78 -29.68 3.07
C THR A 155 11.30 -28.28 3.36
N PHE A 156 10.92 -27.26 2.60
CA PHE A 156 11.36 -25.88 2.84
C PHE A 156 10.88 -25.41 4.23
N PRO A 157 11.74 -24.75 5.05
CA PRO A 157 11.36 -24.27 6.36
C PRO A 157 10.24 -23.21 6.30
N SER A 158 9.20 -23.39 7.10
CA SER A 158 8.01 -22.51 7.07
C SER A 158 8.22 -21.13 7.70
N ASP A 159 9.32 -20.92 8.38
CA ASP A 159 9.73 -19.68 9.05
C ASP A 159 10.83 -18.91 8.29
N ARG A 160 11.14 -19.34 7.05
CA ARG A 160 12.23 -18.76 6.26
C ARG A 160 11.71 -18.18 4.94
N HIS A 161 12.57 -17.41 4.26
CA HIS A 161 12.28 -16.83 2.96
C HIS A 161 13.10 -17.53 1.84
N LEU A 162 12.53 -17.61 0.65
CA LEU A 162 13.20 -18.24 -0.49
C LEU A 162 14.56 -17.60 -0.78
N VAL A 163 14.64 -16.27 -0.64
CA VAL A 163 15.89 -15.51 -0.81
C VAL A 163 16.14 -14.68 0.45
N GLU A 164 17.37 -14.70 0.94
CA GLU A 164 17.77 -13.96 2.14
C GLU A 164 19.06 -13.17 1.91
N LEU A 165 18.94 -11.83 1.97
CA LEU A 165 20.05 -10.90 2.06
C LEU A 165 20.35 -10.68 3.54
N TRP A 166 21.25 -11.48 4.07
CA TRP A 166 21.51 -11.49 5.49
C TRP A 166 22.94 -11.92 5.79
N SER A 167 23.65 -11.13 6.59
CA SER A 167 24.99 -11.46 7.07
C SER A 167 24.97 -11.83 8.56
N PRO A 168 25.64 -12.91 8.97
CA PRO A 168 25.80 -13.26 10.37
C PRO A 168 26.46 -12.14 11.21
N ASN A 169 27.23 -11.28 10.55
CA ASN A 169 27.88 -10.13 11.17
C ASN A 169 26.95 -8.92 11.33
N SER A 170 25.75 -9.00 10.74
CA SER A 170 24.74 -7.96 10.88
C SER A 170 24.21 -7.91 12.31
N PRO A 171 24.21 -6.74 12.99
CA PRO A 171 23.59 -6.60 14.29
C PRO A 171 22.13 -7.06 14.35
N GLY A 172 21.41 -7.01 13.21
CA GLY A 172 20.03 -7.46 13.12
C GLY A 172 19.85 -8.96 12.90
N ALA A 173 20.91 -9.70 12.70
CA ALA A 173 20.83 -11.12 12.47
C ALA A 173 20.14 -11.87 13.61
N ASN A 174 20.29 -11.38 14.85
CA ASN A 174 19.76 -11.98 16.07
C ASN A 174 18.58 -11.20 16.69
N ASP A 175 18.17 -10.10 16.06
CA ASP A 175 17.09 -9.27 16.60
C ASP A 175 15.72 -9.83 16.22
N GLN A 176 15.14 -10.63 17.12
CA GLN A 176 13.75 -11.09 17.03
C GLN A 176 12.77 -10.06 17.63
N SER A 177 13.25 -8.90 18.09
CA SER A 177 12.38 -7.90 18.70
C SER A 177 11.52 -7.23 17.64
N THR A 178 10.23 -7.18 17.89
CA THR A 178 9.25 -6.37 17.14
C THR A 178 9.25 -4.92 17.62
N SER A 179 10.15 -4.55 18.56
CA SER A 179 10.29 -3.20 19.06
C SER A 179 11.05 -2.34 18.05
N TYR A 180 10.56 -1.13 17.83
CA TYR A 180 11.14 -0.13 16.94
C TYR A 180 12.64 0.03 17.21
N PRO A 181 13.50 -0.09 16.19
CA PRO A 181 14.89 0.23 16.38
C PRO A 181 14.97 1.71 16.79
N LYS A 182 15.49 2.00 17.99
CA LYS A 182 16.07 3.31 18.25
C LYS A 182 17.03 3.56 17.10
N MET A 183 17.03 4.76 16.50
CA MET A 183 17.98 5.13 15.46
C MET A 183 19.39 4.78 15.95
N VAL A 184 19.89 3.63 15.54
CA VAL A 184 21.26 3.22 15.81
C VAL A 184 22.09 3.87 14.73
N GLU A 185 22.80 4.92 15.12
CA GLU A 185 23.77 5.64 14.29
C GLU A 185 24.91 4.73 13.88
N ASN A 186 24.88 3.90 13.00
CA ASN A 186 25.88 3.04 12.34
C ASN A 186 25.34 1.63 12.11
N VAL A 187 24.26 1.53 11.34
CA VAL A 187 23.91 0.23 10.73
C VAL A 187 24.91 0.02 9.60
N GLY A 188 25.81 -0.95 9.73
CA GLY A 188 26.70 -1.34 8.65
C GLY A 188 25.86 -1.87 7.49
N ILE A 189 25.97 -1.27 6.30
CA ILE A 189 25.37 -1.81 5.08
C ILE A 189 26.25 -2.94 4.56
N TYR A 190 25.65 -4.09 4.29
CA TYR A 190 26.36 -5.27 3.79
C TYR A 190 26.09 -5.52 2.30
N TYR A 191 24.88 -5.21 1.83
CA TYR A 191 24.52 -5.36 0.43
C TYR A 191 24.00 -4.04 -0.10
N GLU A 192 24.44 -3.70 -1.31
CA GLU A 192 24.08 -2.45 -1.96
C GLU A 192 23.83 -2.69 -3.44
N ASP A 193 22.80 -2.05 -4.01
CA ASP A 193 22.47 -2.17 -5.43
C ASP A 193 22.34 -3.64 -5.90
N ILE A 194 21.54 -4.41 -5.17
CA ILE A 194 21.11 -5.76 -5.59
C ILE A 194 19.74 -5.63 -6.26
N THR A 195 19.65 -6.18 -7.46
CA THR A 195 18.41 -6.18 -8.23
C THR A 195 17.86 -7.60 -8.39
N PHE A 196 16.61 -7.79 -8.00
CA PHE A 196 15.80 -8.96 -8.36
C PHE A 196 14.83 -8.54 -9.45
N ARG A 197 14.85 -9.25 -10.58
CA ARG A 197 14.05 -8.86 -11.74
C ARG A 197 13.47 -10.08 -12.47
N ASP A 198 12.19 -9.98 -12.88
CA ASP A 198 11.56 -11.03 -13.71
C ASP A 198 11.63 -12.43 -13.03
N ILE A 199 11.39 -12.50 -11.72
CA ILE A 199 11.44 -13.77 -10.97
C ILE A 199 10.05 -14.09 -10.41
N LEU A 200 9.62 -15.33 -10.57
CA LEU A 200 8.51 -15.89 -9.80
C LEU A 200 9.07 -16.57 -8.54
N LEU A 201 8.62 -16.13 -7.37
CA LEU A 201 8.90 -16.74 -6.08
C LEU A 201 7.62 -17.43 -5.58
N ASP A 202 7.56 -18.75 -5.67
CA ASP A 202 6.46 -19.55 -5.16
C ASP A 202 6.86 -20.23 -3.85
N SER A 203 6.32 -19.73 -2.75
CA SER A 203 6.60 -20.25 -1.42
C SER A 203 5.83 -21.54 -1.10
N SER A 204 4.95 -22.02 -1.98
CA SER A 204 4.16 -23.25 -1.82
C SER A 204 3.49 -23.39 -0.46
N PHE A 205 2.98 -22.25 0.08
CA PHE A 205 2.43 -22.12 1.43
C PHE A 205 3.43 -22.49 2.55
N ARG A 206 4.73 -22.21 2.34
CA ARG A 206 5.82 -22.45 3.30
C ARG A 206 6.77 -21.26 3.35
N GLY A 207 6.64 -20.44 4.39
CA GLY A 207 7.50 -19.27 4.59
C GLY A 207 7.19 -18.09 3.66
N GLY A 208 8.22 -17.37 3.25
CA GLY A 208 8.10 -16.11 2.52
C GLY A 208 8.96 -16.04 1.26
N GLY A 209 8.92 -14.86 0.60
CA GLY A 209 9.61 -14.63 -0.66
C GLY A 209 11.03 -14.10 -0.46
N ILE A 210 11.21 -12.80 -0.23
CA ILE A 210 12.53 -12.14 -0.07
C ILE A 210 12.64 -11.51 1.32
N TYR A 211 13.75 -11.79 2.00
CA TYR A 211 14.13 -11.14 3.25
C TYR A 211 15.40 -10.32 3.08
N VAL A 212 15.34 -9.03 3.43
CA VAL A 212 16.42 -8.06 3.28
C VAL A 212 16.78 -7.49 4.64
N VAL A 213 18.07 -7.52 5.00
CA VAL A 213 18.58 -6.96 6.27
C VAL A 213 19.81 -6.10 6.00
N ASP A 214 19.89 -4.93 6.66
CA ASP A 214 21.06 -4.05 6.61
C ASP A 214 21.59 -3.79 5.19
N SER A 215 20.69 -3.42 4.31
CA SER A 215 20.98 -3.23 2.88
C SER A 215 20.51 -1.87 2.39
N ALA A 216 21.10 -1.39 1.30
CA ALA A 216 20.72 -0.14 0.66
C ALA A 216 20.53 -0.32 -0.85
N ARG A 217 19.65 0.50 -1.44
CA ARG A 217 19.38 0.51 -2.89
C ARG A 217 19.02 -0.86 -3.47
N ILE A 218 18.24 -1.65 -2.72
CA ILE A 218 17.74 -2.93 -3.21
C ILE A 218 16.58 -2.67 -4.17
N ARG A 219 16.59 -3.30 -5.35
CA ARG A 219 15.53 -3.21 -6.34
C ARG A 219 14.85 -4.56 -6.51
N ILE A 220 13.52 -4.57 -6.39
CA ILE A 220 12.68 -5.74 -6.64
C ILE A 220 11.67 -5.30 -7.70
N THR A 221 11.88 -5.78 -8.93
CA THR A 221 11.19 -5.24 -10.11
C THR A 221 10.56 -6.35 -10.93
N ASP A 222 9.31 -6.19 -11.34
CA ASP A 222 8.60 -7.14 -12.21
C ASP A 222 8.64 -8.58 -11.68
N CYS A 223 8.59 -8.75 -10.35
CA CYS A 223 8.61 -10.06 -9.69
C CYS A 223 7.20 -10.48 -9.27
N PHE A 224 7.01 -11.80 -9.16
CA PHE A 224 5.79 -12.43 -8.67
C PHE A 224 6.07 -13.18 -7.38
N PHE A 225 5.23 -12.96 -6.37
CA PHE A 225 5.30 -13.63 -5.08
C PHE A 225 4.01 -14.36 -4.83
N LEU A 226 4.07 -15.69 -4.79
CA LEU A 226 2.89 -16.53 -4.59
C LEU A 226 3.01 -17.38 -3.33
N HIS A 227 1.86 -17.68 -2.73
CA HIS A 227 1.67 -18.67 -1.67
C HIS A 227 2.56 -18.46 -0.44
N PHE A 228 2.94 -17.22 -0.14
CA PHE A 228 3.66 -16.89 1.10
C PHE A 228 2.73 -17.03 2.32
N THR A 229 3.23 -17.53 3.43
CA THR A 229 2.51 -17.65 4.70
C THR A 229 3.05 -16.71 5.78
N THR A 230 4.26 -16.21 5.59
CA THR A 230 4.88 -15.16 6.40
C THR A 230 4.83 -13.85 5.62
N GLU A 231 5.94 -13.36 5.10
CA GLU A 231 5.99 -12.15 4.27
C GLU A 231 6.39 -12.49 2.83
N GLY A 232 5.70 -11.86 1.86
CA GLY A 232 6.17 -11.85 0.47
C GLY A 232 7.52 -11.14 0.37
N ILE A 233 7.61 -9.93 0.92
CA ILE A 233 8.84 -9.16 1.02
C ILE A 233 8.95 -8.61 2.44
N LEU A 234 10.05 -8.90 3.13
CA LEU A 234 10.40 -8.34 4.44
C LEU A 234 11.70 -7.56 4.35
N VAL A 235 11.67 -6.28 4.73
CA VAL A 235 12.85 -5.42 4.79
C VAL A 235 13.07 -4.95 6.22
N LYS A 236 14.20 -5.32 6.82
CA LYS A 236 14.59 -4.87 8.16
C LYS A 236 15.85 -4.04 8.10
N ARG A 237 15.74 -2.80 8.58
CA ARG A 237 16.86 -1.85 8.63
C ARG A 237 17.46 -1.59 7.23
N GLY A 238 18.39 -0.69 7.14
CA GLY A 238 18.84 -0.19 5.85
C GLY A 238 17.89 0.89 5.33
N HIS A 239 17.97 1.20 4.04
CA HIS A 239 17.21 2.26 3.39
C HIS A 239 17.16 2.09 1.87
N GLU A 240 16.27 2.84 1.20
CA GLU A 240 16.18 2.90 -0.26
C GLU A 240 15.88 1.54 -0.91
N THR A 241 14.96 0.76 -0.35
CA THR A 241 14.41 -0.40 -1.05
C THR A 241 13.31 0.05 -2.00
N LEU A 242 13.46 -0.29 -3.29
CA LEU A 242 12.54 0.08 -4.37
C LEU A 242 11.82 -1.15 -4.87
N ILE A 243 10.51 -1.20 -4.72
CA ILE A 243 9.65 -2.31 -5.15
C ILE A 243 8.74 -1.79 -6.25
N SER A 244 8.81 -2.36 -7.45
CA SER A 244 8.03 -1.85 -8.59
C SER A 244 7.54 -2.93 -9.53
N GLY A 245 6.36 -2.73 -10.13
CA GLY A 245 5.79 -3.64 -11.13
C GLY A 245 5.50 -5.05 -10.63
N CYS A 246 5.47 -5.27 -9.31
CA CYS A 246 5.36 -6.61 -8.72
C CYS A 246 3.89 -7.03 -8.51
N PHE A 247 3.68 -8.34 -8.51
CA PHE A 247 2.45 -8.96 -8.03
C PHE A 247 2.75 -9.79 -6.77
N LEU A 248 1.94 -9.61 -5.73
CA LEU A 248 2.02 -10.42 -4.52
C LEU A 248 0.64 -10.99 -4.18
N GLY A 249 0.54 -12.31 -4.04
CA GLY A 249 -0.72 -12.95 -3.70
C GLY A 249 -0.49 -14.19 -2.85
N GLN A 250 -1.13 -14.27 -1.69
CA GLN A 250 -1.13 -15.52 -0.94
C GLN A 250 -1.85 -16.64 -1.74
N HIS A 251 -2.80 -16.24 -2.56
CA HIS A 251 -3.47 -17.10 -3.52
C HIS A 251 -3.32 -16.52 -4.93
N SER A 252 -3.12 -17.38 -5.92
CA SER A 252 -2.87 -16.97 -7.31
C SER A 252 -4.13 -16.57 -8.07
N THR A 253 -5.31 -16.89 -7.54
CA THR A 253 -6.60 -16.62 -8.17
C THR A 253 -7.49 -15.79 -7.24
N VAL A 254 -8.42 -15.05 -7.82
CA VAL A 254 -9.40 -14.24 -7.10
C VAL A 254 -10.75 -14.96 -7.10
N GLY A 255 -11.24 -15.29 -5.90
CA GLY A 255 -12.59 -15.87 -5.72
C GLY A 255 -12.73 -17.34 -6.07
N GLY A 256 -11.66 -18.03 -6.44
CA GLY A 256 -11.70 -19.43 -6.88
C GLY A 256 -10.99 -20.43 -5.95
N ASP A 257 -10.21 -19.95 -5.02
CA ASP A 257 -9.41 -20.79 -4.13
C ASP A 257 -10.18 -21.08 -2.82
N PRO A 258 -10.40 -22.35 -2.43
CA PRO A 258 -11.11 -22.70 -1.20
C PRO A 258 -10.49 -22.11 0.09
N GLY A 259 -9.18 -21.84 0.10
CA GLY A 259 -8.46 -21.26 1.24
C GLY A 259 -8.43 -19.74 1.27
N GLU A 260 -8.91 -19.07 0.26
CA GLU A 260 -8.73 -17.62 0.03
C GLU A 260 -9.30 -16.71 1.14
N ARG A 261 -10.22 -17.19 1.96
CA ARG A 261 -10.77 -16.45 3.11
C ARG A 261 -9.87 -16.47 4.34
N ASN A 262 -8.92 -17.37 4.40
CA ASN A 262 -8.03 -17.56 5.55
C ASN A 262 -6.70 -16.84 5.29
N PHE A 263 -6.74 -15.54 5.12
CA PHE A 263 -5.54 -14.73 4.92
C PHE A 263 -4.61 -14.81 6.13
N THR A 264 -3.37 -15.19 5.94
CA THR A 264 -2.39 -15.35 7.03
C THR A 264 -1.11 -14.57 6.82
N GLY A 265 -0.74 -14.27 5.57
CA GLY A 265 0.54 -13.62 5.24
C GLY A 265 0.45 -12.10 5.17
N THR A 266 1.60 -11.46 5.22
CA THR A 266 1.81 -10.05 4.88
C THR A 266 2.52 -9.95 3.54
N ALA A 267 1.98 -9.18 2.59
CA ALA A 267 2.63 -9.12 1.28
C ALA A 267 3.96 -8.35 1.37
N ILE A 268 3.97 -7.15 1.97
CA ILE A 268 5.18 -6.33 2.12
C ILE A 268 5.25 -5.77 3.54
N ASP A 269 6.34 -6.03 4.29
CA ASP A 269 6.62 -5.40 5.58
C ASP A 269 7.93 -4.61 5.50
N LEU A 270 7.85 -3.29 5.55
CA LEU A 270 8.98 -2.36 5.52
C LEU A 270 9.29 -1.84 6.92
N GLN A 271 10.32 -2.41 7.54
CA GLN A 271 10.88 -1.99 8.84
C GLN A 271 12.17 -1.16 8.62
N SER A 272 12.12 -0.25 7.65
CA SER A 272 13.23 0.59 7.18
C SER A 272 12.69 1.90 6.60
N ASN A 273 13.58 2.86 6.36
CA ASN A 273 13.24 4.19 5.90
C ASN A 273 13.48 4.37 4.39
N ASP A 274 12.96 5.47 3.83
CA ASP A 274 13.28 5.98 2.49
C ASP A 274 12.95 4.97 1.36
N ASN A 275 11.93 4.13 1.54
CA ASN A 275 11.56 3.14 0.55
C ASN A 275 10.47 3.66 -0.39
N ALA A 276 10.42 3.06 -1.58
CA ALA A 276 9.35 3.31 -2.53
C ALA A 276 8.69 2.01 -3.02
N ILE A 277 7.35 2.00 -3.03
CA ILE A 277 6.53 0.93 -3.62
C ILE A 277 5.72 1.58 -4.75
N THR A 278 5.88 1.08 -5.98
CA THR A 278 5.27 1.69 -7.16
C THR A 278 4.64 0.65 -8.07
N ASP A 279 3.39 0.87 -8.50
CA ASP A 279 2.69 0.00 -9.45
C ASP A 279 2.65 -1.48 -9.03
N VAL A 280 2.37 -1.74 -7.77
CA VAL A 280 2.31 -3.09 -7.19
C VAL A 280 0.86 -3.53 -7.01
N VAL A 281 0.59 -4.79 -7.32
CA VAL A 281 -0.72 -5.41 -7.12
C VAL A 281 -0.63 -6.45 -6.02
N ILE A 282 -1.51 -6.36 -5.02
CA ILE A 282 -1.55 -7.27 -3.87
C ILE A 282 -2.94 -7.89 -3.76
N PHE A 283 -3.00 -9.23 -3.76
CA PHE A 283 -4.23 -9.98 -3.62
C PHE A 283 -4.18 -10.93 -2.42
N SER A 284 -5.30 -11.01 -1.71
CA SER A 284 -5.54 -12.08 -0.73
C SER A 284 -4.40 -12.27 0.29
N ALA A 285 -4.00 -11.20 0.95
CA ALA A 285 -3.09 -11.23 2.10
C ALA A 285 -3.81 -10.70 3.35
N ALA A 286 -3.46 -11.18 4.56
CA ALA A 286 -4.01 -10.66 5.80
C ALA A 286 -3.66 -9.17 5.96
N VAL A 287 -2.44 -8.80 5.60
CA VAL A 287 -2.00 -7.40 5.47
C VAL A 287 -1.28 -7.23 4.13
N GLY A 288 -1.71 -6.25 3.35
CA GLY A 288 -1.06 -5.93 2.08
C GLY A 288 0.32 -5.30 2.32
N ILE A 289 0.35 -4.13 2.94
CA ILE A 289 1.59 -3.40 3.22
C ILE A 289 1.62 -2.99 4.68
N VAL A 290 2.75 -3.22 5.36
CA VAL A 290 3.06 -2.64 6.67
C VAL A 290 4.22 -1.67 6.53
N LEU A 291 4.03 -0.42 6.96
CA LEU A 291 5.06 0.61 6.98
C LEU A 291 5.45 0.90 8.43
N ARG A 292 6.68 0.56 8.81
CA ARG A 292 7.23 0.73 10.16
C ARG A 292 8.42 1.70 10.21
N GLY A 293 8.73 2.33 9.10
CA GLY A 293 9.79 3.34 8.98
C GLY A 293 9.26 4.67 8.45
N GLN A 294 10.11 5.66 8.43
CA GLN A 294 9.83 7.03 7.95
C GLN A 294 10.11 7.18 6.45
N ALA A 295 9.63 8.27 5.87
CA ALA A 295 9.90 8.72 4.51
C ALA A 295 9.59 7.68 3.43
N ASN A 296 8.57 6.84 3.66
CA ASN A 296 8.14 5.86 2.68
C ASN A 296 7.13 6.46 1.69
N MET A 297 7.25 6.07 0.44
CA MET A 297 6.33 6.45 -0.64
C MET A 297 5.65 5.21 -1.21
N VAL A 298 4.32 5.26 -1.34
CA VAL A 298 3.50 4.21 -1.94
C VAL A 298 2.64 4.85 -3.02
N THR A 299 2.83 4.44 -4.26
CA THR A 299 2.15 5.04 -5.41
C THR A 299 1.62 3.98 -6.36
N GLY A 300 0.38 4.12 -6.82
CA GLY A 300 -0.21 3.21 -7.81
C GLY A 300 -0.41 1.78 -7.31
N VAL A 301 -0.48 1.57 -6.01
CA VAL A 301 -0.67 0.24 -5.43
C VAL A 301 -2.14 -0.14 -5.43
N HIS A 302 -2.43 -1.36 -5.85
CA HIS A 302 -3.75 -1.95 -5.76
C HIS A 302 -3.76 -3.08 -4.72
N CYS A 303 -4.50 -2.88 -3.63
CA CYS A 303 -4.78 -3.92 -2.64
C CYS A 303 -6.22 -4.43 -2.82
N TYR A 304 -6.38 -5.74 -3.01
CA TYR A 304 -7.65 -6.39 -3.23
C TYR A 304 -7.80 -7.62 -2.33
N ASN A 305 -8.85 -7.65 -1.51
CA ASN A 305 -9.08 -8.73 -0.55
C ASN A 305 -10.50 -9.32 -0.62
N LYS A 306 -11.20 -9.09 -1.74
CA LYS A 306 -12.51 -9.65 -1.91
C LYS A 306 -12.46 -11.11 -2.28
N ALA A 307 -12.12 -12.04 -1.55
CA ALA A 307 -12.55 -13.40 -1.91
C ALA A 307 -14.09 -13.49 -1.93
N THR A 308 -14.75 -12.88 -0.96
CA THR A 308 -16.23 -12.84 -0.88
C THR A 308 -16.74 -11.69 -0.01
N PHE A 309 -15.91 -11.04 0.77
CA PHE A 309 -16.28 -9.99 1.71
C PHE A 309 -15.16 -8.97 1.89
N PHE A 310 -15.48 -7.82 2.48
CA PHE A 310 -14.49 -6.91 3.03
C PHE A 310 -13.61 -7.66 4.05
N GLY A 311 -12.29 -7.55 3.92
CA GLY A 311 -11.37 -8.24 4.82
C GLY A 311 -9.92 -7.82 4.70
N GLY A 312 -9.15 -8.20 5.71
CA GLY A 312 -7.75 -7.87 5.84
C GLY A 312 -7.49 -6.37 6.02
N ILE A 313 -6.22 -6.01 5.96
CA ILE A 313 -5.75 -4.63 5.97
C ILE A 313 -4.97 -4.39 4.68
N GLY A 314 -5.38 -3.42 3.88
CA GLY A 314 -4.67 -3.06 2.64
C GLY A 314 -3.31 -2.44 2.96
N ILE A 315 -3.30 -1.32 3.71
CA ILE A 315 -2.07 -0.66 4.14
C ILE A 315 -2.16 -0.35 5.64
N LEU A 316 -1.15 -0.75 6.40
CA LEU A 316 -0.98 -0.42 7.81
C LEU A 316 0.22 0.50 7.99
N VAL A 317 -0.03 1.77 8.34
CA VAL A 317 1.02 2.70 8.79
C VAL A 317 1.20 2.51 10.29
N LYS A 318 2.27 1.81 10.66
CA LYS A 318 2.54 1.34 12.03
C LYS A 318 3.80 1.98 12.60
N LEU A 319 3.84 3.31 12.61
CA LEU A 319 4.89 4.10 13.23
C LEU A 319 4.25 5.31 13.92
N ALA A 320 3.70 5.08 15.11
CA ALA A 320 2.94 6.07 15.86
C ALA A 320 3.78 7.33 16.16
N GLY A 321 3.30 8.48 15.68
CA GLY A 321 3.92 9.77 15.91
C GLY A 321 5.12 10.14 15.03
N LEU A 322 5.55 9.26 14.09
CA LEU A 322 6.75 9.48 13.27
C LEU A 322 6.60 9.03 11.82
N SER A 323 5.38 8.98 11.27
CA SER A 323 5.09 8.25 10.02
C SER A 323 5.76 8.83 8.77
N GLN A 324 5.66 10.14 8.52
CA GLN A 324 6.22 10.83 7.34
C GLN A 324 6.03 10.05 6.02
N THR A 325 4.79 9.76 5.66
CA THR A 325 4.47 8.80 4.60
C THR A 325 3.58 9.43 3.53
N ARG A 326 3.76 9.05 2.27
CA ARG A 326 2.86 9.40 1.18
C ARG A 326 2.23 8.16 0.59
N LEU A 327 0.90 8.17 0.49
CA LEU A 327 0.07 7.17 -0.17
C LEU A 327 -0.69 7.89 -1.28
N ASP A 328 -0.27 7.71 -2.52
CA ASP A 328 -0.82 8.45 -3.66
C ASP A 328 -1.30 7.51 -4.77
N ASN A 329 -2.43 7.84 -5.41
CA ASN A 329 -3.01 7.03 -6.49
C ASN A 329 -3.21 5.55 -6.14
N CYS A 330 -3.46 5.22 -4.87
CA CYS A 330 -3.67 3.84 -4.44
C CYS A 330 -5.12 3.42 -4.64
N TYR A 331 -5.32 2.13 -4.90
CA TYR A 331 -6.62 1.53 -5.08
C TYR A 331 -6.86 0.47 -3.99
N MET A 332 -7.78 0.76 -3.08
CA MET A 332 -8.22 -0.15 -2.02
C MET A 332 -9.56 -0.77 -2.43
N ASP A 333 -9.59 -2.08 -2.57
CA ASP A 333 -10.76 -2.80 -3.04
C ASP A 333 -11.15 -3.90 -2.02
N TYR A 334 -12.28 -3.71 -1.33
CA TYR A 334 -12.75 -4.54 -0.22
C TYR A 334 -11.74 -4.71 0.93
N THR A 335 -10.92 -3.71 1.13
CA THR A 335 -9.95 -3.58 2.21
C THR A 335 -9.72 -2.10 2.50
N GLY A 336 -8.92 -1.74 3.50
CA GLY A 336 -8.75 -0.34 3.88
C GLY A 336 -7.35 0.01 4.35
N ILE A 337 -7.21 1.27 4.78
CA ILE A 337 -5.96 1.80 5.34
C ILE A 337 -6.16 1.99 6.85
N ILE A 338 -5.21 1.53 7.66
CA ILE A 338 -5.15 1.82 9.09
C ILE A 338 -3.87 2.60 9.36
N MET A 339 -4.00 3.69 10.14
CA MET A 339 -2.85 4.52 10.52
C MET A 339 -2.82 4.71 12.03
N GLU A 340 -1.73 4.29 12.68
CA GLU A 340 -1.50 4.44 14.12
C GLU A 340 -0.87 5.81 14.39
N ASP A 341 -1.59 6.70 15.11
CA ASP A 341 -1.18 8.09 15.43
C ASP A 341 -0.44 8.77 14.25
N PRO A 342 -1.07 8.99 13.09
CA PRO A 342 -0.39 9.46 11.91
C PRO A 342 0.19 10.88 12.07
N VAL A 343 1.46 11.03 11.70
CA VAL A 343 2.16 12.32 11.66
C VAL A 343 2.80 12.52 10.29
N GLN A 344 2.47 13.63 9.64
CA GLN A 344 2.92 13.97 8.28
C GLN A 344 2.60 12.87 7.26
N VAL A 345 1.33 12.46 7.21
CA VAL A 345 0.83 11.46 6.27
C VAL A 345 -0.09 12.10 5.24
N HIS A 346 0.12 11.80 3.98
CA HIS A 346 -0.78 12.21 2.89
C HIS A 346 -1.41 10.98 2.24
N VAL A 347 -2.73 10.97 2.11
CA VAL A 347 -3.51 9.99 1.35
C VAL A 347 -4.28 10.76 0.28
N THR A 348 -3.83 10.64 -0.97
CA THR A 348 -4.32 11.49 -2.04
C THR A 348 -4.66 10.71 -3.30
N ASN A 349 -5.66 11.18 -4.05
CA ASN A 349 -6.01 10.69 -5.38
C ASN A 349 -6.33 9.19 -5.45
N GLY A 350 -6.75 8.59 -4.34
CA GLY A 350 -7.01 7.16 -4.25
C GLY A 350 -8.44 6.76 -4.59
N PHE A 351 -8.62 5.49 -4.95
CA PHE A 351 -9.90 4.81 -5.10
C PHE A 351 -10.12 3.86 -3.92
N PHE A 352 -11.29 3.94 -3.28
CA PHE A 352 -11.71 3.10 -2.17
C PHE A 352 -13.06 2.49 -2.51
N LEU A 353 -13.09 1.20 -2.84
CA LEU A 353 -14.28 0.48 -3.28
C LEU A 353 -14.67 -0.65 -2.32
N GLY A 354 -15.93 -1.03 -2.35
CA GLY A 354 -16.47 -2.12 -1.55
C GLY A 354 -16.36 -1.86 -0.04
N ASP A 355 -16.81 -0.68 0.42
CA ASP A 355 -16.73 -0.20 1.80
C ASP A 355 -15.29 0.06 2.31
N ALA A 356 -14.32 0.11 1.41
CA ALA A 356 -12.96 0.49 1.77
C ALA A 356 -12.93 1.88 2.41
N SER A 357 -12.21 2.00 3.51
CA SER A 357 -12.16 3.21 4.33
C SER A 357 -10.78 3.43 4.94
N ILE A 358 -10.61 4.59 5.57
CA ILE A 358 -9.41 4.93 6.31
C ILE A 358 -9.76 4.93 7.80
N VAL A 359 -8.96 4.24 8.62
CA VAL A 359 -9.11 4.22 10.08
C VAL A 359 -7.91 4.90 10.72
N LEU A 360 -8.17 5.94 11.50
CA LEU A 360 -7.18 6.57 12.38
C LEU A 360 -7.25 5.86 13.72
N LYS A 361 -6.19 5.12 14.07
CA LYS A 361 -6.11 4.35 15.32
C LYS A 361 -5.27 5.11 16.34
N SER A 362 -5.87 5.41 17.47
CA SER A 362 -5.21 6.10 18.57
C SER A 362 -4.36 5.14 19.41
N ILE A 363 -3.07 5.42 19.50
CA ILE A 363 -2.11 4.75 20.38
C ILE A 363 -1.72 5.70 21.53
N ASN A 364 -1.27 6.92 21.19
CA ASN A 364 -0.89 7.97 22.13
C ASN A 364 -1.83 9.18 22.05
N GLY A 365 -2.86 9.12 21.22
CA GLY A 365 -3.88 10.15 21.11
C GLY A 365 -3.48 11.35 20.27
N GLN A 366 -2.59 11.20 19.29
CA GLN A 366 -2.14 12.30 18.45
C GLN A 366 -2.38 12.06 16.96
N VAL A 367 -2.67 13.14 16.25
CA VAL A 367 -2.64 13.19 14.78
C VAL A 367 -2.17 14.58 14.37
N SER A 368 -1.18 14.63 13.47
CA SER A 368 -0.62 15.92 13.03
C SER A 368 -0.14 15.85 11.59
N GLY A 369 -0.39 16.94 10.81
CA GLY A 369 0.03 17.00 9.41
C GLY A 369 -0.59 15.94 8.52
N LEU A 370 -1.79 15.47 8.84
CA LEU A 370 -2.52 14.49 8.04
C LEU A 370 -3.33 15.18 6.95
N ASN A 371 -3.15 14.74 5.70
CA ASN A 371 -3.98 15.17 4.57
C ASN A 371 -4.66 13.95 3.93
N VAL A 372 -5.99 13.93 3.92
CA VAL A 372 -6.82 12.97 3.19
C VAL A 372 -7.67 13.75 2.20
N VAL A 373 -7.21 13.88 0.96
CA VAL A 373 -7.82 14.79 -0.01
C VAL A 373 -7.93 14.18 -1.40
N ASN A 374 -8.96 14.59 -2.15
CA ASN A 374 -9.19 14.19 -3.54
C ASN A 374 -9.35 12.68 -3.75
N ASN A 375 -9.84 11.94 -2.76
CA ASN A 375 -10.08 10.52 -2.88
C ASN A 375 -11.53 10.23 -3.26
N MET A 376 -11.78 9.10 -3.89
CA MET A 376 -13.09 8.62 -4.28
C MET A 376 -13.43 7.36 -3.46
N PHE A 377 -14.57 7.39 -2.76
CA PHE A 377 -15.07 6.29 -1.93
C PHE A 377 -16.40 5.80 -2.45
N ALA A 378 -16.55 4.49 -2.55
CA ALA A 378 -17.81 3.84 -2.90
C ALA A 378 -18.06 2.59 -2.05
N GLY A 379 -19.25 2.50 -1.48
CA GLY A 379 -19.65 1.40 -0.61
C GLY A 379 -21.13 1.06 -0.72
N ASP A 380 -21.57 0.16 0.14
CA ASP A 380 -22.96 -0.24 0.22
C ASP A 380 -23.78 0.81 1.00
N PRO A 381 -24.78 1.45 0.38
CA PRO A 381 -25.62 2.43 1.06
C PRO A 381 -26.42 1.86 2.24
N GLN A 382 -26.49 0.55 2.41
CA GLN A 382 -27.09 -0.07 3.58
C GLN A 382 -26.18 0.00 4.82
N HIS A 383 -24.87 0.03 4.61
CA HIS A 383 -23.89 0.12 5.71
C HIS A 383 -23.59 1.56 6.11
N MET A 384 -23.55 2.48 5.15
CA MET A 384 -23.20 3.89 5.38
C MET A 384 -21.91 4.06 6.21
N ASN A 385 -20.92 3.20 5.98
CA ASN A 385 -19.63 3.26 6.66
C ASN A 385 -18.96 4.63 6.45
N PRO A 386 -18.30 5.22 7.47
CA PRO A 386 -17.59 6.49 7.28
C PRO A 386 -16.35 6.30 6.40
N ILE A 387 -16.10 7.26 5.50
CA ILE A 387 -14.89 7.23 4.64
C ILE A 387 -13.60 7.34 5.46
N VAL A 388 -13.66 8.07 6.59
CA VAL A 388 -12.60 8.13 7.60
C VAL A 388 -13.24 7.88 8.96
N ALA A 389 -12.72 6.92 9.71
CA ALA A 389 -13.18 6.54 11.04
C ALA A 389 -12.11 6.80 12.10
N LEU A 390 -12.54 7.09 13.34
CA LEU A 390 -11.67 7.19 14.50
C LEU A 390 -11.79 5.90 15.32
N ASP A 391 -10.68 5.23 15.58
CA ASP A 391 -10.56 4.14 16.54
C ASP A 391 -9.80 4.64 17.76
N GLY A 392 -10.55 5.08 18.78
CA GLY A 392 -10.05 5.73 19.98
C GLY A 392 -10.21 7.27 19.97
N GLN A 393 -9.58 7.92 20.93
CA GLN A 393 -9.68 9.38 21.13
C GLN A 393 -8.39 10.08 20.72
N PHE A 394 -8.52 11.25 20.11
CA PHE A 394 -7.40 12.09 19.69
C PHE A 394 -7.49 13.47 20.37
N PRO A 395 -6.96 13.60 21.59
CA PRO A 395 -6.89 14.90 22.27
C PRO A 395 -5.91 15.89 21.60
N ASN A 396 -4.94 15.39 20.84
CA ASN A 396 -3.92 16.22 20.18
C ASN A 396 -4.10 16.15 18.66
N VAL A 397 -4.85 17.11 18.11
CA VAL A 397 -5.14 17.23 16.67
C VAL A 397 -4.53 18.52 16.15
N ASN A 398 -3.58 18.42 15.20
CA ASN A 398 -2.92 19.59 14.62
C ASN A 398 -2.72 19.42 13.12
N GLN A 399 -2.96 20.46 12.32
CA GLN A 399 -2.71 20.51 10.88
C GLN A 399 -3.33 19.31 10.14
N VAL A 400 -4.59 19.03 10.43
CA VAL A 400 -5.32 17.91 9.80
C VAL A 400 -6.32 18.44 8.79
N VAL A 401 -6.24 17.92 7.58
CA VAL A 401 -7.14 18.23 6.47
C VAL A 401 -7.76 16.94 5.94
N VAL A 402 -9.05 16.78 6.12
CA VAL A 402 -9.88 15.76 5.46
C VAL A 402 -10.94 16.50 4.68
N ASP A 403 -10.73 16.69 3.39
CA ASP A 403 -11.59 17.50 2.55
C ASP A 403 -11.55 17.08 1.07
N SER A 404 -12.49 17.61 0.29
CA SER A 404 -12.57 17.41 -1.16
C SER A 404 -12.62 15.92 -1.60
N ASN A 405 -13.09 15.03 -0.72
CA ASN A 405 -13.30 13.63 -1.04
C ASN A 405 -14.73 13.40 -1.55
N ASN A 406 -14.90 12.43 -2.44
CA ASN A 406 -16.21 12.02 -2.92
C ASN A 406 -16.64 10.74 -2.20
N ALA A 407 -17.89 10.68 -1.75
CA ALA A 407 -18.47 9.51 -1.11
C ALA A 407 -19.78 9.10 -1.81
N ASN A 408 -19.90 7.85 -2.21
CA ASN A 408 -21.10 7.26 -2.77
C ASN A 408 -21.45 5.98 -1.97
N GLY A 409 -22.63 5.94 -1.35
CA GLY A 409 -23.04 4.83 -0.49
C GLY A 409 -22.24 4.74 0.82
N MET A 410 -21.49 5.78 1.18
CA MET A 410 -20.71 5.88 2.41
C MET A 410 -20.96 7.22 3.10
N SER A 411 -20.71 7.30 4.40
CA SER A 411 -20.84 8.53 5.17
C SER A 411 -19.63 9.44 4.97
N LEU A 412 -19.85 10.61 4.40
CA LEU A 412 -18.82 11.64 4.26
C LEU A 412 -18.37 12.12 5.63
N ARG A 413 -17.05 12.15 5.85
CA ARG A 413 -16.39 12.79 6.98
C ARG A 413 -15.39 13.81 6.47
N SER A 414 -15.37 14.97 7.10
CA SER A 414 -14.52 16.09 6.69
C SER A 414 -14.07 16.90 7.90
N THR A 415 -12.98 17.63 7.79
CA THR A 415 -12.58 18.65 8.77
C THR A 415 -13.21 20.01 8.48
N VAL A 416 -13.88 20.16 7.33
CA VAL A 416 -14.58 21.37 6.91
C VAL A 416 -16.06 21.07 6.72
N GLY A 417 -16.94 21.95 7.23
CA GLY A 417 -18.38 21.81 7.08
C GLY A 417 -19.04 23.09 6.62
N LYS A 418 -20.09 22.98 5.80
CA LYS A 418 -20.95 24.10 5.40
C LYS A 418 -22.41 23.70 5.47
N LEU A 419 -23.18 24.41 6.27
CA LEU A 419 -24.62 24.21 6.39
C LEU A 419 -25.39 25.54 6.20
N THR A 420 -26.57 25.43 5.62
CA THR A 420 -27.50 26.56 5.49
C THR A 420 -28.80 26.20 6.16
N VAL A 421 -29.15 26.96 7.17
CA VAL A 421 -30.41 26.85 7.94
C VAL A 421 -31.35 27.95 7.54
N LYS A 422 -32.58 27.60 7.14
CA LYS A 422 -33.65 28.54 6.78
C LYS A 422 -34.77 28.43 7.83
N GLY A 423 -35.28 29.54 8.28
CA GLY A 423 -36.36 29.51 9.25
C GLY A 423 -36.86 30.88 9.63
N ASN A 424 -38.03 30.88 10.26
CA ASN A 424 -38.65 32.09 10.89
C ASN A 424 -38.57 31.92 12.39
N GLY A 425 -37.95 32.87 13.07
CA GLY A 425 -37.76 32.84 14.53
C GLY A 425 -36.58 33.67 14.97
N THR A 426 -36.09 33.38 16.17
CA THR A 426 -34.94 34.05 16.78
C THR A 426 -33.69 33.15 16.86
N LYS A 427 -33.77 31.88 16.39
CA LYS A 427 -32.69 30.92 16.61
C LYS A 427 -32.52 30.01 15.41
N TRP A 428 -31.25 29.86 14.94
CA TRP A 428 -30.83 28.95 13.88
C TRP A 428 -29.70 28.07 14.41
N VAL A 429 -29.88 26.74 14.30
CA VAL A 429 -28.94 25.72 14.79
C VAL A 429 -28.33 25.00 13.61
N ALA A 430 -27.03 25.13 13.41
CA ALA A 430 -26.27 24.41 12.44
C ALA A 430 -25.50 23.25 13.13
N ASP A 431 -25.98 22.03 12.95
CA ASP A 431 -25.39 20.81 13.54
C ASP A 431 -24.52 20.08 12.52
N PHE A 432 -23.23 20.09 12.77
CA PHE A 432 -22.20 19.47 11.94
C PHE A 432 -21.77 18.08 12.43
N SER A 433 -22.43 17.49 13.43
CA SER A 433 -22.03 16.22 14.04
C SER A 433 -21.98 15.05 13.07
N SER A 434 -22.78 15.08 12.00
CA SER A 434 -22.78 14.05 10.94
C SER A 434 -21.68 14.24 9.90
N ILE A 435 -21.03 15.41 9.84
CA ILE A 435 -20.06 15.79 8.82
C ILE A 435 -18.64 15.82 9.40
N LEU A 436 -18.47 16.53 10.54
CA LEU A 436 -17.14 16.73 11.10
C LEU A 436 -16.50 15.44 11.61
N LEU A 437 -15.21 15.29 11.33
CA LEU A 437 -14.43 14.12 11.71
C LEU A 437 -14.21 14.03 13.21
N PHE A 438 -13.71 15.11 13.83
CA PHE A 438 -13.39 15.14 15.25
C PHE A 438 -14.56 15.68 16.06
N PRO A 439 -14.96 14.99 17.13
CA PRO A 439 -16.03 15.50 18.00
C PRO A 439 -15.56 16.73 18.77
N ASN A 440 -16.45 17.72 18.89
CA ASN A 440 -16.25 18.91 19.72
C ASN A 440 -14.97 19.73 19.44
N GLN A 441 -14.60 19.83 18.17
CA GLN A 441 -13.39 20.55 17.72
C GLN A 441 -13.70 21.50 16.55
N ILE A 442 -14.53 22.52 16.75
CA ILE A 442 -14.65 23.62 15.80
C ILE A 442 -13.63 24.69 16.21
N ASN A 443 -12.56 24.86 15.42
CA ASN A 443 -11.50 25.83 15.68
C ASN A 443 -11.80 27.17 15.00
N HIS A 444 -12.39 27.14 13.82
CA HIS A 444 -12.77 28.33 13.07
C HIS A 444 -14.21 28.21 12.60
N PHE A 445 -14.93 29.35 12.62
CA PHE A 445 -16.24 29.44 12.03
C PHE A 445 -16.47 30.81 11.40
N GLN A 446 -17.30 30.82 10.35
CA GLN A 446 -17.84 32.03 9.73
C GLN A 446 -19.31 31.81 9.48
N TYR A 447 -20.10 32.90 9.56
CA TYR A 447 -21.51 32.84 9.19
C TYR A 447 -21.94 34.06 8.40
N SER A 448 -22.98 33.88 7.59
CA SER A 448 -23.72 34.95 6.96
C SER A 448 -25.18 34.87 7.39
N PHE A 449 -25.77 36.03 7.69
CA PHE A 449 -27.18 36.18 8.08
C PHE A 449 -27.88 37.01 7.01
N TYR A 450 -28.89 36.46 6.38
CA TYR A 450 -29.68 37.11 5.37
C TYR A 450 -31.16 37.11 5.80
N SER A 451 -31.70 38.28 6.19
CA SER A 451 -33.11 38.45 6.49
C SER A 451 -33.93 38.59 5.20
N GLN A 452 -35.05 37.88 5.13
CA GLN A 452 -35.93 37.91 3.96
C GLN A 452 -37.10 38.89 4.26
N GLY A 453 -37.16 39.96 3.48
CA GLY A 453 -38.26 40.95 3.56
C GLY A 453 -38.09 42.06 4.58
N GLU A 454 -37.01 42.09 5.34
CA GLU A 454 -36.68 43.16 6.29
C GLU A 454 -35.65 44.10 5.67
N THR A 455 -35.85 45.41 5.93
CA THR A 455 -34.94 46.47 5.46
C THR A 455 -34.12 47.10 6.57
N GLU A 456 -34.39 46.73 7.83
CA GLU A 456 -33.68 47.26 9.00
C GLU A 456 -32.45 46.40 9.36
N PHE A 457 -31.46 47.03 10.02
CA PHE A 457 -30.30 46.32 10.54
C PHE A 457 -30.71 45.56 11.80
N LEU A 458 -30.72 44.21 11.68
CA LEU A 458 -31.08 43.33 12.80
C LEU A 458 -29.84 43.01 13.65
N LYS A 459 -30.00 43.03 14.96
CA LYS A 459 -28.95 42.51 15.85
C LYS A 459 -29.03 41.02 15.89
N HIS A 460 -27.89 40.39 15.54
CA HIS A 460 -27.72 38.96 15.59
C HIS A 460 -26.26 38.61 15.95
N ALA A 461 -26.05 37.43 16.55
CA ALA A 461 -24.74 36.96 16.96
C ALA A 461 -24.69 35.42 17.00
N VAL A 462 -23.49 34.86 16.94
CA VAL A 462 -23.26 33.48 17.39
C VAL A 462 -23.28 33.45 18.90
N THR A 463 -24.17 32.66 19.47
CA THR A 463 -24.37 32.57 20.93
C THR A 463 -23.82 31.30 21.54
N ASN A 464 -23.56 30.26 20.71
CA ASN A 464 -22.94 29.02 21.16
C ASN A 464 -22.17 28.34 20.04
N VAL A 465 -20.97 27.82 20.38
CA VAL A 465 -20.17 26.92 19.54
C VAL A 465 -19.68 25.78 20.44
N SER A 466 -20.34 24.64 20.39
CA SER A 466 -19.97 23.48 21.19
C SER A 466 -20.54 22.19 20.60
N ASN A 467 -19.90 21.05 20.84
CA ASN A 467 -20.37 19.75 20.41
C ASN A 467 -20.62 19.66 18.88
N ASN A 468 -19.78 20.31 18.07
CA ASN A 468 -19.93 20.45 16.62
C ASN A 468 -21.23 21.17 16.19
N VAL A 469 -21.82 22.00 17.04
CA VAL A 469 -23.01 22.77 16.76
C VAL A 469 -22.68 24.27 16.88
N VAL A 470 -23.14 25.04 15.89
CA VAL A 470 -23.09 26.52 15.91
C VAL A 470 -24.50 27.03 16.00
N VAL A 471 -24.75 27.90 17.00
CA VAL A 471 -26.04 28.54 17.22
C VAL A 471 -25.93 30.01 16.89
N VAL A 472 -26.80 30.50 16.01
CA VAL A 472 -26.95 31.93 15.69
C VAL A 472 -28.30 32.38 16.18
N GLU A 473 -28.35 33.51 16.92
CA GLU A 473 -29.59 34.08 17.45
C GLU A 473 -29.73 35.54 17.05
N SER A 474 -30.98 36.00 16.95
CA SER A 474 -31.37 37.40 16.72
C SER A 474 -32.22 37.95 17.86
N GLU A 475 -32.18 39.27 18.05
CA GLU A 475 -32.96 39.96 19.09
C GLU A 475 -34.48 39.88 18.83
N THR A 476 -34.88 39.86 17.56
CA THR A 476 -36.29 39.81 17.13
C THR A 476 -36.51 38.63 16.18
N ALA A 477 -37.74 38.12 16.20
CA ALA A 477 -38.13 37.04 15.29
C ALA A 477 -38.13 37.55 13.83
N VAL A 478 -37.48 36.85 12.96
CA VAL A 478 -37.33 37.20 11.55
C VAL A 478 -37.25 35.93 10.66
N ASN A 479 -37.72 36.08 9.43
CA ASN A 479 -37.49 35.05 8.42
C ASN A 479 -36.08 35.23 7.84
N ALA A 480 -35.17 34.28 8.10
CA ALA A 480 -33.79 34.41 7.69
C ALA A 480 -33.21 33.12 7.07
N ILE A 481 -32.16 33.31 6.27
CA ILE A 481 -31.26 32.29 5.79
C ILE A 481 -29.91 32.50 6.49
N VAL A 482 -29.47 31.53 7.26
CA VAL A 482 -28.20 31.56 7.97
C VAL A 482 -27.29 30.49 7.38
N SER A 483 -26.20 30.90 6.77
CA SER A 483 -25.17 29.97 6.27
C SER A 483 -23.98 30.02 7.22
N VAL A 484 -23.53 28.81 7.64
CA VAL A 484 -22.41 28.66 8.58
C VAL A 484 -21.35 27.76 7.89
N VAL A 485 -20.10 28.19 7.98
CA VAL A 485 -18.92 27.42 7.58
C VAL A 485 -18.07 27.19 8.82
N VAL A 486 -17.60 25.99 9.01
CA VAL A 486 -16.76 25.59 10.14
C VAL A 486 -15.50 24.85 9.66
N ASP A 487 -14.41 24.95 10.42
CA ASP A 487 -13.16 24.29 10.16
C ASP A 487 -12.54 23.77 11.47
N GLN A 488 -12.00 22.56 11.41
CA GLN A 488 -11.30 21.89 12.51
C GLN A 488 -9.77 22.05 12.44
N TYR A 489 -9.27 22.75 11.41
CA TYR A 489 -7.84 22.99 11.26
C TYR A 489 -7.29 23.85 12.41
N SER A 490 -6.12 23.45 12.93
CA SER A 490 -5.39 24.21 13.94
C SER A 490 -3.90 24.23 13.62
N THR A 491 -3.22 25.30 13.99
CA THR A 491 -1.77 25.41 13.93
C THR A 491 -1.15 25.27 15.32
N PRO A 492 0.05 24.64 15.44
CA PRO A 492 0.74 24.57 16.72
C PRO A 492 1.01 25.99 17.26
N GLY A 493 0.57 26.27 18.50
CA GLY A 493 0.80 27.55 19.15
C GLY A 493 -0.31 28.59 18.98
N GLU A 494 -1.36 28.34 18.23
CA GLU A 494 -2.60 29.11 18.31
C GLU A 494 -3.29 28.81 19.65
N VAL A 495 -3.31 29.81 20.52
CA VAL A 495 -4.15 29.77 21.74
C VAL A 495 -5.52 30.31 21.34
N ILE A 496 -6.51 29.41 21.34
CA ILE A 496 -7.92 29.76 21.13
C ILE A 496 -8.51 30.25 22.46
#